data_c800bb93bf5d08a2d5307c3899a7f083
#
_entry.id   c800bb93bf5d08a2d5307c3899a7f083
#
_cell.length_a   1.000
_cell.length_b   1.000
_cell.length_c   1.000
_cell.angle_alpha   90.00
_cell.angle_beta   90.00
_cell.angle_gamma   90.00
#
_symmetry.space_group_name_H-M   'P 1'
#
loop_
_entity.id
_entity.type
_entity.pdbx_description
1 polymer ?
#
loop_
_entity_poly.entity_id
_entity_poly.type
_entity_poly.pdbx_seq_one_letter_code
_entity_poly.pdbx_strand_id
1 'polypeptide(L)' 'MEEFTITKQISRQGNQNMILIPAFLKSRLKPKTVVEVRIKVIEEVDA' A
#
# COMPACT_ATOMS: atom_id res chain seq x y z
N MET A 1 -3.76 16.63 -9.62
CA MET A 1 -3.75 15.23 -9.14
C MET A 1 -3.06 15.16 -7.80
N GLU A 2 -3.53 14.27 -6.95
CA GLU A 2 -2.99 14.13 -5.61
C GLU A 2 -1.93 13.03 -5.56
N GLU A 3 -0.98 13.22 -4.66
CA GLU A 3 0.08 12.25 -4.48
C GLU A 3 0.26 12.04 -2.99
N PHE A 4 0.28 10.76 -2.58
CA PHE A 4 0.45 10.41 -1.19
C PHE A 4 1.63 9.46 -1.05
N THR A 5 2.40 9.65 0.01
CA THR A 5 3.49 8.74 0.35
C THR A 5 3.22 8.16 1.72
N ILE A 6 3.22 6.84 1.81
CA ILE A 6 3.01 6.16 3.09
C ILE A 6 4.08 5.10 3.26
N THR A 7 4.35 4.78 4.51
CA THR A 7 5.25 3.68 4.86
C THR A 7 4.40 2.59 5.49
N LYS A 8 4.45 1.41 4.90
CA LYS A 8 3.63 0.30 5.34
C LYS A 8 4.43 -0.99 5.34
N GLN A 9 4.08 -1.86 6.24
CA GLN A 9 4.63 -3.20 6.27
C GLN A 9 3.74 -4.09 5.41
N ILE A 10 4.37 -4.95 4.62
CA ILE A 10 3.61 -5.90 3.80
C ILE A 10 2.92 -6.89 4.72
N SER A 11 1.64 -7.08 4.49
CA SER A 11 0.83 -8.05 5.21
C SER A 11 0.57 -9.26 4.33
N ARG A 12 0.12 -10.33 4.93
CA ARG A 12 -0.19 -11.54 4.17
C ARG A 12 -1.62 -11.96 4.45
N GLN A 13 -2.33 -12.29 3.38
CA GLN A 13 -3.67 -12.82 3.50
C GLN A 13 -3.77 -14.02 2.57
N GLY A 14 -3.88 -15.22 3.15
CA GLY A 14 -3.83 -16.44 2.36
C GLY A 14 -2.50 -16.56 1.67
N ASN A 15 -2.50 -16.68 0.35
CA ASN A 15 -1.29 -16.77 -0.45
C ASN A 15 -0.85 -15.43 -1.01
N GLN A 16 -1.50 -14.36 -0.62
CA GLN A 16 -1.23 -13.04 -1.20
C GLN A 16 -0.54 -12.13 -0.21
N ASN A 17 0.46 -11.42 -0.71
CA ASN A 17 1.08 -10.34 0.03
C ASN A 17 0.33 -9.07 -0.32
N MET A 18 0.04 -8.26 0.67
CA MET A 18 -0.81 -7.10 0.45
C MET A 18 -0.39 -5.91 1.28
N ILE A 19 -0.81 -4.75 0.84
CA ILE A 19 -0.62 -3.52 1.57
C ILE A 19 -2.01 -2.96 1.87
N LEU A 20 -2.28 -2.71 3.15
CA LEU A 20 -3.56 -2.14 3.54
C LEU A 20 -3.50 -0.63 3.45
N ILE A 21 -4.50 -0.06 2.81
CA ILE A 21 -4.60 1.39 2.69
C ILE A 21 -5.01 1.97 4.04
N PRO A 22 -4.27 2.94 4.57
CA PRO A 22 -4.65 3.56 5.84
C PRO A 22 -6.03 4.18 5.78
N ALA A 23 -6.73 4.16 6.90
CA ALA A 23 -8.10 4.65 6.96
C ALA A 23 -8.22 6.10 6.51
N PHE A 24 -7.22 6.93 6.80
CA PHE A 24 -7.31 8.34 6.45
C PHE A 24 -7.23 8.58 4.93
N LEU A 25 -6.84 7.58 4.16
CA LEU A 25 -6.80 7.69 2.70
C LEU A 25 -8.00 7.02 2.02
N LYS A 26 -8.90 6.42 2.78
CA LYS A 26 -10.01 5.70 2.17
C LYS A 26 -10.90 6.57 1.29
N SER A 27 -11.12 7.81 1.68
CA SER A 27 -11.97 8.70 0.91
C SER A 27 -11.31 9.17 -0.38
N ARG A 28 -9.99 9.11 -0.44
CA ARG A 28 -9.24 9.53 -1.62
C ARG A 28 -8.93 8.37 -2.55
N LEU A 29 -8.79 7.18 -1.98
CA LEU A 29 -8.42 5.99 -2.75
C LEU A 29 -9.57 4.99 -2.70
N LYS A 30 -10.66 5.37 -3.33
CA LYS A 30 -11.87 4.54 -3.36
C LYS A 30 -11.67 3.35 -4.30
N PRO A 31 -12.50 2.31 -4.14
CA PRO A 31 -12.48 1.19 -5.07
C PRO A 31 -12.60 1.67 -6.50
N LYS A 32 -11.84 1.03 -7.40
CA LYS A 32 -11.78 1.33 -8.84
C LYS A 32 -10.97 2.57 -9.19
N THR A 33 -10.42 3.27 -8.19
CA THR A 33 -9.48 4.36 -8.46
C THR A 33 -8.20 3.74 -9.03
N VAL A 34 -7.72 4.33 -10.11
CA VAL A 34 -6.48 3.86 -10.74
C VAL A 34 -5.31 4.67 -10.17
N VAL A 35 -4.31 3.97 -9.67
CA VAL A 35 -3.16 4.62 -9.06
C VAL A 35 -1.88 4.07 -9.66
N GLU A 36 -0.84 4.86 -9.59
CA GLU A 36 0.51 4.41 -9.94
C GLU A 36 1.19 3.98 -8.64
N VAL A 37 1.74 2.77 -8.64
CA VAL A 37 2.38 2.24 -7.44
C VAL A 37 3.88 2.15 -7.65
N ARG A 38 4.63 2.83 -6.80
CA ARG A 38 6.09 2.75 -6.77
C ARG A 38 6.48 2.18 -5.42
N ILE A 39 7.36 1.18 -5.44
CA ILE A 39 7.72 0.47 -4.22
C ILE A 39 9.20 0.67 -3.94
N LYS A 40 9.47 1.25 -2.77
CA LYS A 40 10.82 1.43 -2.30
C LYS A 40 10.99 0.57 -1.05
N VAL A 41 11.91 -0.39 -1.11
CA VAL A 41 12.16 -1.27 0.02
C VAL A 41 13.02 -0.51 1.03
N ILE A 42 12.50 -0.35 2.24
CA ILE A 42 13.19 0.36 3.30
C ILE A 42 13.89 -0.62 4.23
N GLU A 43 13.25 -1.72 4.51
CA GLU A 43 13.79 -2.72 5.42
C GLU A 43 13.40 -4.09 4.91
N GLU A 44 14.39 -4.93 4.60
CA GLU A 44 14.13 -6.27 4.13
C GLU A 44 14.01 -7.24 5.28
N VAL A 45 13.15 -8.25 5.10
CA VAL A 45 13.00 -9.33 6.05
C VAL A 45 13.71 -10.54 5.47
N ASP A 46 14.68 -11.04 6.22
CA ASP A 46 15.36 -12.28 5.84
C ASP A 46 14.47 -13.44 6.27
N ALA A 47 13.96 -14.16 5.31
CA ALA A 47 13.07 -15.27 5.59
C ALA A 47 13.81 -16.59 5.66
#